data_5972221a6a118a27dd4877e30476092c
#
_entry.id   5972221a6a118a27dd4877e30476092c
#
_cell.length_a   1.000
_cell.length_b   1.000
_cell.length_c   1.000
_cell.angle_alpha   90.00
_cell.angle_beta   90.00
_cell.angle_gamma   90.00
#
_symmetry.space_group_name_H-M   'P 1'
#
loop_
_entity.id
_entity.type
_entity.pdbx_description
1 polymer ?
#
loop_
_entity_poly.entity_id
_entity_poly.type
_entity_poly.pdbx_seq_one_letter_code
_entity_poly.pdbx_strand_id
1 'polypeptide(L)'
;MSITPDTPENVYRFPYETLSASSYSAAAFAAAILPVPDSARLITVPVLGVFAAFRLTQGLRIRHYRKNLRNLPYYAMRPKDIPVSSKAQFVGRGFKWTQTHTQRLMMARMKQNEHLVEPGKLYTWARTHEILSNGESLIAKITSQNAWWNPVAPLPPVGGKSEIHGVEPKESDVWLDLAERGGHTLCEGTTGVGKTRFAEIMVE
;
A
#
# COMPACT_ATOMS: atom_id res chain seq x y z
N MET A 1 13.49 5.12 -19.20
CA MET A 1 14.42 5.41 -18.09
C MET A 1 14.46 4.16 -17.22
N SER A 2 15.59 3.45 -17.14
CA SER A 2 15.70 2.23 -16.33
C SER A 2 15.83 2.65 -14.86
N ILE A 3 14.94 2.18 -14.01
CA ILE A 3 15.05 2.38 -12.56
C ILE A 3 16.22 1.51 -12.08
N THR A 4 17.34 2.16 -11.75
CA THR A 4 18.46 1.47 -11.13
C THR A 4 18.15 1.19 -9.65
N PRO A 5 18.82 0.21 -9.00
CA PRO A 5 18.54 -0.14 -7.60
C PRO A 5 18.57 1.04 -6.63
N ASP A 6 19.38 2.06 -6.90
CA ASP A 6 19.64 3.19 -5.99
C ASP A 6 18.91 4.49 -6.36
N THR A 7 18.05 4.48 -7.40
CA THR A 7 17.30 5.70 -7.74
C THR A 7 16.25 6.03 -6.67
N PRO A 8 15.99 7.33 -6.40
CA PRO A 8 14.96 7.77 -5.45
C PRO A 8 13.55 7.22 -5.76
N GLU A 9 13.31 6.88 -7.01
CA GLU A 9 12.04 6.36 -7.51
C GLU A 9 11.83 4.87 -7.15
N ASN A 10 12.93 4.17 -6.81
CA ASN A 10 12.85 2.79 -6.40
C ASN A 10 12.34 2.67 -4.95
N VAL A 11 11.09 2.33 -4.79
CA VAL A 11 10.43 2.16 -3.48
C VAL A 11 10.90 0.90 -2.71
N TYR A 12 11.63 0.01 -3.37
CA TYR A 12 12.16 -1.22 -2.76
C TYR A 12 13.57 -1.04 -2.17
N ARG A 13 14.27 0.07 -2.49
CA ARG A 13 15.59 0.37 -1.92
C ARG A 13 15.50 0.66 -0.42
N PHE A 14 16.62 0.55 0.28
CA PHE A 14 16.67 0.93 1.69
C PHE A 14 16.22 2.39 1.88
N PRO A 15 15.35 2.68 2.88
CA PRO A 15 14.82 4.03 3.10
C PRO A 15 15.84 4.92 3.83
N TYR A 16 16.89 5.35 3.11
CA TYR A 16 17.92 6.25 3.65
C TYR A 16 17.37 7.57 4.18
N GLU A 17 16.19 7.96 3.71
CA GLU A 17 15.49 9.17 4.16
C GLU A 17 15.17 9.13 5.64
N THR A 18 14.80 7.97 6.18
CA THR A 18 14.52 7.85 7.63
C THR A 18 15.79 7.97 8.46
N LEU A 19 16.92 7.45 7.95
CA LEU A 19 18.23 7.59 8.58
C LEU A 19 18.67 9.05 8.55
N SER A 20 18.55 9.71 7.39
CA SER A 20 18.88 11.14 7.26
C SER A 20 18.02 12.00 8.16
N ALA A 21 16.72 11.71 8.27
CA ALA A 21 15.81 12.43 9.18
C ALA A 21 16.27 12.32 10.64
N SER A 22 16.66 11.13 11.09
CA SER A 22 17.17 10.92 12.46
C SER A 22 18.49 11.67 12.69
N SER A 23 19.39 11.67 11.69
CA SER A 23 20.66 12.42 11.77
C SER A 23 20.42 13.93 11.87
N TYR A 24 19.53 14.51 11.05
CA TYR A 24 19.17 15.93 11.14
C TYR A 24 18.48 16.28 12.47
N SER A 25 17.62 15.40 12.99
CA SER A 25 16.99 15.59 14.29
C SER A 25 18.01 15.56 15.42
N ALA A 26 18.96 14.63 15.40
CA ALA A 26 20.04 14.57 16.38
C ALA A 26 20.94 15.79 16.31
N ALA A 27 21.27 16.26 15.10
CA ALA A 27 22.06 17.49 14.91
C ALA A 27 21.31 18.74 15.40
N ALA A 28 20.01 18.85 15.16
CA ALA A 28 19.19 19.93 15.67
C ALA A 28 19.14 19.94 17.21
N PHE A 29 18.98 18.75 17.81
CA PHE A 29 19.00 18.59 19.26
C PHE A 29 20.37 18.95 19.85
N ALA A 30 21.44 18.51 19.25
CA ALA A 30 22.81 18.86 19.66
C ALA A 30 23.05 20.39 19.58
N ALA A 31 22.64 21.04 18.49
CA ALA A 31 22.75 22.47 18.31
C ALA A 31 21.91 23.29 19.35
N ALA A 32 20.82 22.72 19.85
CA ALA A 32 19.99 23.32 20.87
C ALA A 32 20.65 23.31 22.28
N ILE A 33 21.46 22.28 22.58
CA ILE A 33 22.05 22.03 23.89
C ILE A 33 23.50 22.57 24.00
N LEU A 34 24.26 22.46 22.91
CA LEU A 34 25.66 22.87 22.89
C LEU A 34 25.78 24.40 23.05
N PRO A 35 26.92 24.91 23.60
CA PRO A 35 27.19 26.34 23.76
C PRO A 35 27.50 26.98 22.40
N VAL A 36 26.47 27.17 21.59
CA VAL A 36 26.54 27.86 20.29
C VAL A 36 25.97 29.26 20.46
N PRO A 37 26.50 30.28 19.75
CA PRO A 37 25.94 31.64 19.79
C PRO A 37 24.44 31.66 19.48
N ASP A 38 23.66 32.45 20.21
CA ASP A 38 22.19 32.45 20.07
C ASP A 38 21.72 32.82 18.66
N SER A 39 22.43 33.71 17.98
CA SER A 39 22.15 34.04 16.56
C SER A 39 22.27 32.85 15.62
N ALA A 40 23.29 32.02 15.81
CA ALA A 40 23.46 30.80 15.01
C ALA A 40 22.44 29.73 15.38
N ARG A 41 22.11 29.57 16.66
CA ARG A 41 21.10 28.63 17.16
C ARG A 41 19.72 28.92 16.59
N LEU A 42 19.31 30.19 16.56
CA LEU A 42 18.02 30.64 16.01
C LEU A 42 17.81 30.26 14.54
N ILE A 43 18.88 30.14 13.76
CA ILE A 43 18.81 29.76 12.36
C ILE A 43 19.01 28.25 12.18
N THR A 44 20.02 27.67 12.83
CA THR A 44 20.44 26.27 12.59
C THR A 44 19.39 25.28 13.05
N VAL A 45 18.77 25.47 14.22
CA VAL A 45 17.79 24.53 14.77
C VAL A 45 16.54 24.42 13.88
N PRO A 46 15.88 25.53 13.48
CA PRO A 46 14.71 25.42 12.61
C PRO A 46 15.06 24.89 11.21
N VAL A 47 16.20 25.27 10.65
CA VAL A 47 16.64 24.76 9.32
C VAL A 47 16.82 23.24 9.36
N LEU A 48 17.55 22.73 10.35
CA LEU A 48 17.72 21.27 10.52
C LEU A 48 16.38 20.59 10.81
N GLY A 49 15.48 21.20 11.57
CA GLY A 49 14.13 20.71 11.81
C GLY A 49 13.30 20.56 10.54
N VAL A 50 13.35 21.56 9.66
CA VAL A 50 12.66 21.52 8.35
C VAL A 50 13.23 20.39 7.48
N PHE A 51 14.56 20.25 7.40
CA PHE A 51 15.18 19.16 6.66
C PHE A 51 14.82 17.78 7.24
N ALA A 52 14.81 17.63 8.56
CA ALA A 52 14.39 16.40 9.23
C ALA A 52 12.94 16.04 8.87
N ALA A 53 12.03 17.01 8.97
CA ALA A 53 10.61 16.82 8.64
C ALA A 53 10.43 16.44 7.16
N PHE A 54 11.11 17.11 6.25
CA PHE A 54 11.06 16.82 4.82
C PHE A 54 11.54 15.39 4.51
N ARG A 55 12.70 14.98 5.07
CA ARG A 55 13.22 13.63 4.90
C ARG A 55 12.31 12.58 5.54
N LEU A 56 11.74 12.88 6.70
CA LEU A 56 10.80 11.99 7.37
C LEU A 56 9.57 11.71 6.51
N THR A 57 8.97 12.75 5.91
CA THR A 57 7.79 12.59 5.04
C THR A 57 8.10 11.72 3.82
N GLN A 58 9.29 11.87 3.21
CA GLN A 58 9.75 11.01 2.12
C GLN A 58 9.86 9.54 2.56
N GLY A 59 10.50 9.28 3.70
CA GLY A 59 10.67 7.94 4.24
C GLY A 59 9.33 7.29 4.63
N LEU A 60 8.39 8.07 5.18
CA LEU A 60 7.05 7.58 5.51
C LEU A 60 6.25 7.18 4.27
N ARG A 61 6.38 7.91 3.15
CA ARG A 61 5.75 7.53 1.88
C ARG A 61 6.22 6.17 1.39
N ILE A 62 7.53 5.90 1.45
CA ILE A 62 8.10 4.61 1.07
C ILE A 62 7.57 3.49 1.99
N ARG A 63 7.55 3.72 3.31
CA ARG A 63 7.01 2.75 4.27
C ARG A 63 5.52 2.48 4.04
N HIS A 64 4.74 3.51 3.77
CA HIS A 64 3.31 3.37 3.48
C HIS A 64 3.09 2.56 2.20
N TYR A 65 3.83 2.84 1.14
CA TYR A 65 3.77 2.05 -0.10
C TYR A 65 4.08 0.57 0.15
N ARG A 66 5.15 0.27 0.90
CA ARG A 66 5.53 -1.11 1.22
C ARG A 66 4.50 -1.84 2.08
N LYS A 67 3.85 -1.12 2.99
CA LYS A 67 2.75 -1.68 3.78
C LYS A 67 1.59 -2.09 2.88
N ASN A 68 1.29 -1.32 1.85
CA ASN A 68 0.21 -1.61 0.91
C ASN A 68 0.50 -2.81 -0.01
N LEU A 69 1.76 -3.18 -0.23
CA LEU A 69 2.09 -4.42 -0.92
C LEU A 69 1.58 -5.68 -0.20
N ARG A 70 1.47 -5.62 1.13
CA ARG A 70 0.98 -6.72 1.97
C ARG A 70 -0.47 -6.54 2.37
N ASN A 71 -0.84 -5.32 2.71
CA ASN A 71 -2.14 -4.97 3.25
C ASN A 71 -2.93 -4.22 2.19
N LEU A 72 -3.62 -4.96 1.35
CA LEU A 72 -4.55 -4.36 0.40
C LEU A 72 -5.66 -3.62 1.15
N PRO A 73 -6.06 -2.43 0.71
CA PRO A 73 -7.19 -1.75 1.31
C PRO A 73 -8.44 -2.59 1.11
N TYR A 74 -9.04 -3.00 2.22
CA TYR A 74 -10.36 -3.63 2.18
C TYR A 74 -11.39 -2.53 1.95
N TYR A 75 -12.14 -2.65 0.87
CA TYR A 75 -13.35 -1.87 0.73
C TYR A 75 -14.52 -2.79 0.37
N ALA A 76 -15.63 -2.58 1.04
CA ALA A 76 -16.90 -3.17 0.68
C ALA A 76 -17.87 -2.02 0.41
N MET A 77 -18.47 -1.99 -0.77
CA MET A 77 -19.49 -1.02 -1.11
C MET A 77 -20.85 -1.60 -0.77
N ARG A 78 -21.68 -0.80 -0.09
CA ARG A 78 -23.08 -1.15 0.07
C ARG A 78 -23.81 -0.83 -1.24
N PRO A 79 -24.89 -1.53 -1.59
CA PRO A 79 -25.63 -1.26 -2.83
C PRO A 79 -26.02 0.22 -3.00
N LYS A 80 -26.36 0.90 -1.91
CA LYS A 80 -26.71 2.33 -1.90
C LYS A 80 -25.53 3.29 -2.14
N ASP A 81 -24.30 2.81 -1.94
CA ASP A 81 -23.08 3.63 -2.07
C ASP A 81 -22.44 3.43 -3.45
N ILE A 82 -23.01 2.56 -4.30
CA ILE A 82 -22.56 2.35 -5.67
C ILE A 82 -22.87 3.60 -6.49
N PRO A 83 -21.86 4.24 -7.12
CA PRO A 83 -22.11 5.40 -7.95
C PRO A 83 -22.96 5.02 -9.16
N VAL A 84 -24.00 5.80 -9.43
CA VAL A 84 -24.90 5.59 -10.58
C VAL A 84 -24.73 6.74 -11.57
N SER A 85 -24.64 6.42 -12.85
CA SER A 85 -24.59 7.38 -13.95
C SER A 85 -25.48 6.93 -15.09
N SER A 86 -26.14 7.89 -15.76
CA SER A 86 -26.94 7.61 -16.97
C SER A 86 -26.10 7.37 -18.23
N LYS A 87 -24.81 7.70 -18.20
CA LYS A 87 -23.90 7.63 -19.37
C LYS A 87 -22.85 6.53 -19.25
N ALA A 88 -22.53 6.11 -18.04
CA ALA A 88 -21.46 5.17 -17.78
C ALA A 88 -21.85 4.22 -16.66
N GLN A 89 -21.41 2.96 -16.76
CA GLN A 89 -21.59 1.93 -15.75
C GLN A 89 -20.37 1.89 -14.84
N PHE A 90 -20.61 1.91 -13.53
CA PHE A 90 -19.53 1.72 -12.56
C PHE A 90 -19.10 0.25 -12.55
N VAL A 91 -17.81 0.01 -12.75
CA VAL A 91 -17.22 -1.34 -12.81
C VAL A 91 -16.49 -1.70 -11.52
N GLY A 92 -15.97 -0.71 -10.82
CA GLY A 92 -15.21 -0.92 -9.59
C GLY A 92 -14.16 0.15 -9.37
N ARG A 93 -13.18 -0.15 -8.54
CA ARG A 93 -12.01 0.69 -8.32
C ARG A 93 -10.77 0.07 -8.96
N GLY A 94 -9.91 0.92 -9.47
CA GLY A 94 -8.69 0.48 -10.12
C GLY A 94 -7.80 1.65 -10.52
N PHE A 95 -6.83 1.37 -11.35
CA PHE A 95 -5.91 2.39 -11.86
C PHE A 95 -5.47 2.05 -13.28
N LYS A 96 -5.06 3.07 -14.02
CA LYS A 96 -4.51 2.89 -15.36
C LYS A 96 -3.10 2.30 -15.27
N TRP A 97 -2.91 1.10 -15.82
CA TRP A 97 -1.61 0.45 -15.85
C TRP A 97 -0.61 1.22 -16.71
N THR A 98 0.57 1.49 -16.17
CA THR A 98 1.66 2.18 -16.84
C THR A 98 2.94 1.37 -16.75
N GLN A 99 3.97 1.77 -17.48
CA GLN A 99 5.30 1.14 -17.43
C GLN A 99 5.90 1.17 -16.01
N THR A 100 5.61 2.20 -15.23
CA THR A 100 6.06 2.28 -13.83
C THR A 100 5.48 1.13 -12.99
N HIS A 101 4.22 0.77 -13.21
CA HIS A 101 3.57 -0.35 -12.51
C HIS A 101 4.20 -1.69 -12.90
N THR A 102 4.51 -1.88 -14.18
CA THR A 102 5.24 -3.06 -14.66
C THR A 102 6.61 -3.18 -14.00
N GLN A 103 7.37 -2.09 -13.90
CA GLN A 103 8.66 -2.08 -13.23
C GLN A 103 8.54 -2.38 -11.73
N ARG A 104 7.55 -1.78 -11.04
CA ARG A 104 7.27 -2.06 -9.63
C ARG A 104 6.91 -3.53 -9.40
N LEU A 105 6.09 -4.11 -10.28
CA LEU A 105 5.74 -5.52 -10.22
C LEU A 105 6.96 -6.43 -10.43
N MET A 106 7.81 -6.12 -11.41
CA MET A 106 9.06 -6.86 -11.61
C MET A 106 9.96 -6.79 -10.38
N MET A 107 10.10 -5.59 -9.79
CA MET A 107 10.87 -5.41 -8.55
C MET A 107 10.27 -6.17 -7.36
N ALA A 108 8.95 -6.20 -7.22
CA ALA A 108 8.26 -6.96 -6.18
C ALA A 108 8.56 -8.45 -6.26
N ARG A 109 8.70 -8.99 -7.48
CA ARG A 109 9.00 -10.41 -7.73
C ARG A 109 10.48 -10.78 -7.63
N MET A 110 11.36 -9.81 -7.45
CA MET A 110 12.79 -10.10 -7.23
C MET A 110 12.98 -10.79 -5.87
N LYS A 111 13.79 -11.85 -5.84
CA LYS A 111 14.09 -12.65 -4.64
C LYS A 111 14.57 -11.79 -3.46
N GLN A 112 15.34 -10.75 -3.72
CA GLN A 112 15.80 -9.81 -2.69
C GLN A 112 14.69 -9.02 -2.01
N ASN A 113 13.53 -8.85 -2.67
CA ASN A 113 12.38 -8.07 -2.20
C ASN A 113 11.23 -8.95 -1.67
N GLU A 114 11.37 -10.27 -1.74
CA GLU A 114 10.37 -11.25 -1.30
C GLU A 114 9.88 -10.97 0.13
N HIS A 115 10.82 -10.63 1.03
CA HIS A 115 10.52 -10.27 2.42
C HIS A 115 9.59 -9.03 2.58
N LEU A 116 9.45 -8.21 1.54
CA LEU A 116 8.55 -7.05 1.54
C LEU A 116 7.13 -7.40 1.06
N VAL A 117 6.99 -8.49 0.33
CA VAL A 117 5.72 -8.94 -0.28
C VAL A 117 5.09 -10.06 0.55
N GLU A 118 5.90 -10.95 1.10
CA GLU A 118 5.42 -12.04 1.92
C GLU A 118 4.93 -11.59 3.30
N PRO A 119 3.92 -12.27 3.83
CA PRO A 119 3.48 -12.05 5.20
C PRO A 119 4.62 -12.28 6.20
N GLY A 120 4.77 -11.37 7.16
CA GLY A 120 5.81 -11.50 8.20
C GLY A 120 5.58 -12.72 9.10
N LYS A 121 6.64 -13.21 9.75
CA LYS A 121 6.60 -14.36 10.67
C LYS A 121 5.51 -14.25 11.75
N LEU A 122 5.29 -13.04 12.28
CA LEU A 122 4.25 -12.81 13.28
C LEU A 122 2.84 -13.03 12.73
N TYR A 123 2.61 -12.60 11.49
CA TYR A 123 1.35 -12.81 10.79
C TYR A 123 1.09 -14.31 10.57
N THR A 124 2.09 -15.01 10.03
CA THR A 124 1.99 -16.46 9.79
C THR A 124 1.74 -17.22 11.09
N TRP A 125 2.44 -16.88 12.16
CA TRP A 125 2.21 -17.45 13.48
C TRP A 125 0.77 -17.22 13.97
N ALA A 126 0.26 -15.99 13.85
CA ALA A 126 -1.11 -15.67 14.26
C ALA A 126 -2.15 -16.49 13.48
N ARG A 127 -2.02 -16.60 12.16
CA ARG A 127 -2.93 -17.41 11.30
C ARG A 127 -2.85 -18.89 11.66
N THR A 128 -1.63 -19.43 11.90
CA THR A 128 -1.46 -20.82 12.32
C THR A 128 -2.12 -21.08 13.68
N HIS A 129 -1.95 -20.16 14.64
CA HIS A 129 -2.56 -20.28 15.96
C HIS A 129 -4.09 -20.23 15.90
N GLU A 130 -4.66 -19.39 15.06
CA GLU A 130 -6.12 -19.32 14.84
C GLU A 130 -6.67 -20.65 14.30
N ILE A 131 -5.98 -21.25 13.34
CA ILE A 131 -6.36 -22.56 12.79
C ILE A 131 -6.28 -23.65 13.88
N LEU A 132 -5.18 -23.71 14.62
CA LEU A 132 -4.95 -24.73 15.65
C LEU A 132 -5.94 -24.60 16.82
N SER A 133 -6.38 -23.40 17.17
CA SER A 133 -7.33 -23.14 18.26
C SER A 133 -8.79 -23.11 17.83
N ASN A 134 -9.10 -23.41 16.56
CA ASN A 134 -10.42 -23.24 15.94
C ASN A 134 -11.06 -21.86 16.22
N GLY A 135 -10.22 -20.84 16.43
CA GLY A 135 -10.69 -19.48 16.74
C GLY A 135 -11.19 -19.26 18.17
N GLU A 136 -11.16 -20.26 19.05
CA GLU A 136 -11.71 -20.16 20.42
C GLU A 136 -10.76 -19.46 21.41
N SER A 137 -9.46 -19.48 21.16
CA SER A 137 -8.47 -18.83 22.01
C SER A 137 -8.68 -17.30 22.05
N LEU A 138 -8.43 -16.69 23.21
CA LEU A 138 -8.43 -15.22 23.35
C LEU A 138 -7.47 -14.55 22.38
N ILE A 139 -6.30 -15.15 22.16
CA ILE A 139 -5.32 -14.66 21.18
C ILE A 139 -5.92 -14.70 19.78
N ALA A 140 -6.55 -15.79 19.38
CA ALA A 140 -7.20 -15.94 18.09
C ALA A 140 -8.31 -14.90 17.87
N LYS A 141 -9.13 -14.65 18.88
CA LYS A 141 -10.18 -13.62 18.84
C LYS A 141 -9.63 -12.21 18.68
N ILE A 142 -8.46 -11.90 19.24
CA ILE A 142 -7.80 -10.61 19.11
C ILE A 142 -7.13 -10.50 17.73
N THR A 143 -6.39 -11.51 17.31
CA THR A 143 -5.60 -11.48 16.05
C THR A 143 -6.47 -11.55 14.80
N SER A 144 -7.66 -12.16 14.89
CA SER A 144 -8.61 -12.24 13.78
C SER A 144 -9.38 -10.93 13.50
N GLN A 145 -9.33 -9.96 14.42
CA GLN A 145 -10.02 -8.70 14.22
C GLN A 145 -9.37 -7.84 13.14
N ASN A 146 -10.15 -7.41 12.18
CA ASN A 146 -9.71 -6.43 11.16
C ASN A 146 -9.80 -5.01 11.75
N ALA A 147 -8.90 -4.68 12.67
CA ALA A 147 -8.83 -3.40 13.36
C ALA A 147 -7.52 -2.68 13.04
N TRP A 148 -7.55 -1.36 12.99
CA TRP A 148 -6.39 -0.51 12.68
C TRP A 148 -5.22 -0.68 13.67
N TRP A 149 -5.50 -1.04 14.90
CA TRP A 149 -4.52 -1.29 15.97
C TRP A 149 -3.89 -2.69 15.89
N ASN A 150 -4.51 -3.63 15.13
CA ASN A 150 -4.02 -5.00 15.03
C ASN A 150 -2.88 -5.09 13.99
N PRO A 151 -1.62 -5.33 14.42
CA PRO A 151 -0.48 -5.43 13.51
C PRO A 151 -0.51 -6.68 12.63
N VAL A 152 -1.32 -7.67 13.00
CA VAL A 152 -1.49 -8.95 12.30
C VAL A 152 -2.93 -9.12 11.79
N ALA A 153 -3.62 -8.01 11.52
CA ALA A 153 -4.96 -8.06 10.96
C ALA A 153 -5.01 -8.93 9.69
N PRO A 154 -6.08 -9.72 9.51
CA PRO A 154 -6.24 -10.54 8.33
C PRO A 154 -6.12 -9.71 7.05
N LEU A 155 -5.42 -10.25 6.07
CA LEU A 155 -5.41 -9.64 4.74
C LEU A 155 -6.82 -9.73 4.15
N PRO A 156 -7.23 -8.71 3.37
CA PRO A 156 -8.52 -8.73 2.70
C PRO A 156 -8.67 -9.98 1.84
N PRO A 157 -9.85 -10.59 1.78
CA PRO A 157 -10.14 -11.75 0.95
C PRO A 157 -10.31 -11.34 -0.53
N VAL A 158 -9.33 -10.65 -1.08
CA VAL A 158 -9.28 -10.32 -2.50
C VAL A 158 -8.58 -11.45 -3.25
N GLY A 159 -9.12 -11.86 -4.38
CA GLY A 159 -8.48 -12.85 -5.23
C GLY A 159 -7.16 -12.33 -5.81
N GLY A 160 -6.28 -13.26 -6.18
CA GLY A 160 -5.02 -12.94 -6.83
C GLY A 160 -3.85 -12.74 -5.85
N LYS A 161 -2.79 -12.12 -6.36
CA LYS A 161 -1.53 -11.91 -5.64
C LYS A 161 -1.44 -10.48 -5.14
N SER A 162 -1.08 -10.31 -3.88
CA SER A 162 -0.97 -9.00 -3.22
C SER A 162 0.02 -8.06 -3.92
N GLU A 163 1.11 -8.60 -4.46
CA GLU A 163 2.08 -7.80 -5.19
C GLU A 163 1.53 -7.18 -6.48
N ILE A 164 0.51 -7.78 -7.11
CA ILE A 164 -0.14 -7.24 -8.30
C ILE A 164 -1.07 -6.08 -7.90
N HIS A 165 -1.86 -6.26 -6.86
CA HIS A 165 -2.80 -5.25 -6.38
C HIS A 165 -2.09 -4.09 -5.66
N GLY A 166 -0.96 -4.36 -5.02
CA GLY A 166 -0.21 -3.38 -4.24
C GLY A 166 0.69 -2.44 -5.06
N VAL A 167 0.81 -2.60 -6.39
CA VAL A 167 1.70 -1.75 -7.21
C VAL A 167 1.26 -0.28 -7.28
N GLU A 168 -0.02 -0.01 -7.09
CA GLU A 168 -0.57 1.35 -6.99
C GLU A 168 -1.53 1.45 -5.80
N PRO A 169 -1.16 2.19 -4.76
CA PRO A 169 -2.01 2.35 -3.58
C PRO A 169 -3.19 3.31 -3.79
N LYS A 170 -3.16 4.10 -4.87
CA LYS A 170 -4.23 5.05 -5.20
C LYS A 170 -5.09 4.49 -6.31
N GLU A 171 -6.27 4.02 -5.93
CA GLU A 171 -7.28 3.59 -6.88
C GLU A 171 -8.31 4.70 -7.08
N SER A 172 -8.83 4.80 -8.31
CA SER A 172 -9.92 5.69 -8.71
C SER A 172 -11.11 4.87 -9.17
N ASP A 173 -12.27 5.49 -9.23
CA ASP A 173 -13.46 4.84 -9.77
C ASP A 173 -13.29 4.57 -11.26
N VAL A 174 -13.56 3.34 -11.67
CA VAL A 174 -13.48 2.87 -13.06
C VAL A 174 -14.89 2.80 -13.61
N TRP A 175 -15.08 3.49 -14.73
CA TRP A 175 -16.35 3.57 -15.43
C TRP A 175 -16.22 3.02 -16.84
N LEU A 176 -17.23 2.30 -17.30
CA LEU A 176 -17.39 1.87 -18.68
C LEU A 176 -18.45 2.75 -19.34
N ASP A 177 -18.11 3.39 -20.45
CA ASP A 177 -19.07 4.20 -21.20
C ASP A 177 -20.15 3.30 -21.81
N LEU A 178 -21.41 3.65 -21.58
CA LEU A 178 -22.55 2.90 -22.14
C LEU A 178 -22.62 2.99 -23.68
N ALA A 179 -22.05 4.04 -24.26
CA ALA A 179 -21.95 4.16 -25.72
C ALA A 179 -21.01 3.11 -26.33
N GLU A 180 -19.99 2.67 -25.57
CA GLU A 180 -19.04 1.62 -25.99
C GLU A 180 -19.61 0.19 -25.80
N ARG A 181 -20.75 0.05 -25.16
CA ARG A 181 -21.41 -1.25 -24.89
C ARG A 181 -21.85 -1.99 -26.16
N GLY A 182 -21.97 -1.28 -27.31
CA GLY A 182 -22.23 -1.93 -28.60
C GLY A 182 -21.10 -2.80 -29.11
N GLY A 183 -19.91 -2.73 -28.47
CA GLY A 183 -18.79 -3.59 -28.77
C GLY A 183 -18.80 -4.92 -27.98
N HIS A 184 -17.93 -5.82 -28.36
CA HIS A 184 -17.73 -7.07 -27.63
C HIS A 184 -16.86 -6.85 -26.39
N THR A 185 -17.29 -7.35 -25.24
CA THR A 185 -16.52 -7.34 -24.00
C THR A 185 -15.92 -8.72 -23.75
N LEU A 186 -14.60 -8.80 -23.68
CA LEU A 186 -13.87 -10.01 -23.32
C LEU A 186 -13.49 -9.98 -21.84
N CYS A 187 -14.01 -10.91 -21.05
CA CYS A 187 -13.68 -11.07 -19.65
C CYS A 187 -12.81 -12.31 -19.45
N GLU A 188 -11.52 -12.10 -19.22
CA GLU A 188 -10.56 -13.17 -18.98
C GLU A 188 -10.18 -13.29 -17.51
N GLY A 189 -9.90 -14.50 -17.08
CA GLY A 189 -9.43 -14.76 -15.71
C GLY A 189 -9.47 -16.25 -15.38
N THR A 190 -8.72 -16.64 -14.34
CA THR A 190 -8.75 -18.00 -13.80
C THR A 190 -10.05 -18.31 -13.06
N THR A 191 -10.30 -19.57 -12.72
CA THR A 191 -11.45 -19.97 -11.91
C THR A 191 -11.39 -19.29 -10.54
N GLY A 192 -12.52 -18.80 -10.05
CA GLY A 192 -12.64 -18.18 -8.72
C GLY A 192 -12.32 -16.68 -8.65
N VAL A 193 -11.93 -16.02 -9.75
CA VAL A 193 -11.64 -14.56 -9.76
C VAL A 193 -12.87 -13.66 -9.91
N GLY A 194 -14.08 -14.22 -9.89
CA GLY A 194 -15.32 -13.43 -9.92
C GLY A 194 -15.83 -13.06 -11.32
N LYS A 195 -15.42 -13.77 -12.39
CA LYS A 195 -15.90 -13.49 -13.75
C LYS A 195 -17.43 -13.49 -13.88
N THR A 196 -18.09 -14.47 -13.26
CA THR A 196 -19.56 -14.58 -13.28
C THR A 196 -20.23 -13.38 -12.59
N ARG A 197 -19.67 -12.93 -11.44
CA ARG A 197 -20.16 -11.75 -10.74
C ARG A 197 -19.97 -10.47 -11.55
N PHE A 198 -18.86 -10.37 -12.27
CA PHE A 198 -18.63 -9.27 -13.20
C PHE A 198 -19.67 -9.29 -14.34
N ALA A 199 -19.92 -10.47 -14.92
CA ALA A 199 -20.93 -10.61 -15.97
C ALA A 199 -22.36 -10.27 -15.47
N GLU A 200 -22.71 -10.64 -14.24
CA GLU A 200 -23.98 -10.27 -13.62
C GLU A 200 -24.13 -8.72 -13.55
N ILE A 201 -23.11 -8.01 -13.06
CA ILE A 201 -23.10 -6.54 -12.98
C ILE A 201 -23.22 -5.89 -14.36
N MET A 202 -22.67 -6.52 -15.40
CA MET A 202 -22.72 -5.98 -16.76
C MET A 202 -24.10 -6.15 -17.43
N VAL A 203 -24.96 -7.03 -16.93
CA VAL A 203 -26.28 -7.34 -17.50
C VAL A 203 -27.39 -6.55 -16.83
N GLU A 204 -27.24 -6.18 -15.55
CA GLU A 204 -28.17 -5.31 -14.83
C GLU A 204 -28.06 -3.83 -15.29
#